data_9d6450d4df973057bf43fae024824a61
#
_entry.id   9d6450d4df973057bf43fae024824a61
#
_cell.length_a   1.000
_cell.length_b   1.000
_cell.length_c   1.000
_cell.angle_alpha   90.00
_cell.angle_beta   90.00
_cell.angle_gamma   90.00
#
_symmetry.space_group_name_H-M   'P 1'
#
loop_
_entity.id
_entity.type
_entity.pdbx_description
1 polymer ?
#
loop_
_entity_poly.entity_id
_entity_poly.type
_entity_poly.pdbx_seq_one_letter_code
_entity_poly.pdbx_strand_id
1 'polypeptide(L)'
;MLCKSCKHEMPDSSVFCPWCGKKQAQEPRRALKRPNGAGSVYKLSGRRKRPWAASKNRVIIGCYEKKTDALAALEKLSGKSLTERYNMTFKEVFEEWKVEHYREIGEKGVESYDRAYDVFEPLHGRKFRSLRTADFQAVLDRYMDKSHSTVNKYKQLITQMSTWAVREEICTNNFARFVKLPENVKKEKEIFTAAEIKKLEKDGSDAAKIVLMLLATGMRIGELFSLPLKDYHKDYVVGGEKTEAGKNRIIPIRPEGKAYFEYFAQKAEGGLLLSGYEGQKVA
;
A
#
# COMPACT_ATOMS: atom_id res chain seq x y z
N MET A 1 -23.97 41.03 -49.02
CA MET A 1 -24.83 41.35 -47.85
C MET A 1 -25.20 42.83 -47.84
N LEU A 2 -26.32 43.20 -47.20
CA LEU A 2 -26.71 44.60 -47.04
C LEU A 2 -26.05 45.20 -45.78
N CYS A 3 -25.53 46.41 -45.86
CA CYS A 3 -24.98 47.14 -44.74
C CYS A 3 -26.04 47.34 -43.64
N LYS A 4 -25.76 46.99 -42.40
CA LYS A 4 -26.70 47.17 -41.28
C LYS A 4 -27.07 48.63 -40.96
N SER A 5 -26.21 49.58 -41.37
CA SER A 5 -26.39 51.00 -41.11
C SER A 5 -27.00 51.77 -42.31
N CYS A 6 -26.37 51.74 -43.47
CA CYS A 6 -26.80 52.53 -44.63
C CYS A 6 -27.58 51.74 -45.68
N LYS A 7 -27.79 50.45 -45.53
CA LYS A 7 -28.55 49.53 -46.38
C LYS A 7 -28.03 49.36 -47.79
N HIS A 8 -26.84 49.89 -48.17
CA HIS A 8 -26.21 49.64 -49.44
C HIS A 8 -25.71 48.22 -49.54
N GLU A 9 -25.73 47.67 -50.71
CA GLU A 9 -25.24 46.34 -51.02
C GLU A 9 -23.68 46.34 -50.98
N MET A 10 -23.11 45.31 -50.40
CA MET A 10 -21.67 45.19 -50.23
C MET A 10 -21.24 43.73 -50.29
N PRO A 11 -19.97 43.42 -50.63
CA PRO A 11 -19.47 42.06 -50.64
C PRO A 11 -19.58 41.40 -49.26
N ASP A 12 -19.91 40.11 -49.24
CA ASP A 12 -20.13 39.36 -47.99
C ASP A 12 -18.84 39.22 -47.12
N SER A 13 -17.68 39.38 -47.71
CA SER A 13 -16.38 39.35 -47.02
C SER A 13 -15.99 40.70 -46.40
N SER A 14 -16.76 41.78 -46.63
CA SER A 14 -16.37 43.12 -46.15
C SER A 14 -16.53 43.27 -44.64
N VAL A 15 -15.46 43.67 -43.98
CA VAL A 15 -15.42 43.96 -42.53
C VAL A 15 -16.01 45.36 -42.24
N PHE A 16 -15.85 46.29 -43.16
CA PHE A 16 -16.38 47.66 -43.10
C PHE A 16 -17.19 47.98 -44.34
N CYS A 17 -18.25 48.75 -44.18
CA CYS A 17 -19.02 49.20 -45.30
C CYS A 17 -18.23 50.23 -46.15
N PRO A 18 -18.05 49.99 -47.50
CA PRO A 18 -17.34 50.95 -48.34
C PRO A 18 -18.05 52.28 -48.49
N TRP A 19 -19.34 52.36 -48.24
CA TRP A 19 -20.17 53.58 -48.41
C TRP A 19 -20.23 54.43 -47.13
N CYS A 20 -20.37 53.84 -45.94
CA CYS A 20 -20.56 54.57 -44.72
C CYS A 20 -19.45 54.34 -43.67
N GLY A 21 -18.45 53.54 -43.97
CA GLY A 21 -17.30 53.26 -43.11
C GLY A 21 -17.62 52.45 -41.84
N LYS A 22 -18.90 52.13 -41.57
CA LYS A 22 -19.23 51.40 -40.34
C LYS A 22 -18.83 49.93 -40.42
N LYS A 23 -18.28 49.46 -39.30
CA LYS A 23 -17.88 48.06 -39.14
C LYS A 23 -19.10 47.15 -39.12
N GLN A 24 -19.07 46.10 -39.91
CA GLN A 24 -20.12 45.09 -39.95
C GLN A 24 -19.81 43.97 -38.98
N ALA A 25 -20.85 43.45 -38.33
CA ALA A 25 -20.67 42.31 -37.46
C ALA A 25 -20.36 41.06 -38.31
N GLN A 26 -19.16 40.55 -38.22
CA GLN A 26 -18.84 39.25 -38.77
C GLN A 26 -19.42 38.17 -37.86
N GLU A 27 -19.98 37.11 -38.45
CA GLU A 27 -20.33 35.94 -37.64
C GLU A 27 -19.09 35.44 -36.91
N PRO A 28 -19.19 35.16 -35.60
CA PRO A 28 -18.05 34.63 -34.88
C PRO A 28 -17.61 33.32 -35.55
N ARG A 29 -16.34 33.26 -35.98
CA ARG A 29 -15.75 32.02 -36.52
C ARG A 29 -15.99 30.89 -35.53
N ARG A 30 -16.67 29.82 -35.96
CA ARG A 30 -16.86 28.63 -35.12
C ARG A 30 -15.48 28.14 -34.71
N ALA A 31 -15.28 28.00 -33.42
CA ALA A 31 -14.05 27.45 -32.90
C ALA A 31 -13.80 26.05 -33.50
N LEU A 32 -12.62 25.84 -34.08
CA LEU A 32 -12.24 24.55 -34.64
C LEU A 32 -12.41 23.46 -33.57
N LYS A 33 -13.09 22.39 -33.93
CA LYS A 33 -13.20 21.21 -33.07
C LYS A 33 -11.81 20.57 -32.94
N ARG A 34 -11.48 20.15 -31.74
CA ARG A 34 -10.22 19.41 -31.50
C ARG A 34 -10.29 18.04 -32.19
N PRO A 35 -9.12 17.48 -32.60
CA PRO A 35 -9.07 16.14 -33.19
C PRO A 35 -9.64 15.09 -32.22
N ASN A 36 -10.15 14.01 -32.78
CA ASN A 36 -10.64 12.88 -32.00
C ASN A 36 -9.51 12.34 -31.10
N GLY A 37 -9.83 12.04 -29.84
CA GLY A 37 -8.84 11.57 -28.83
C GLY A 37 -8.03 12.67 -28.14
N ALA A 38 -8.07 13.93 -28.61
CA ALA A 38 -7.35 15.05 -27.98
C ALA A 38 -7.97 15.53 -26.65
N GLY A 39 -9.12 14.98 -26.27
CA GLY A 39 -9.87 15.41 -25.08
C GLY A 39 -10.64 16.71 -25.30
N SER A 40 -11.38 17.13 -24.31
CA SER A 40 -12.24 18.32 -24.36
C SER A 40 -12.03 19.22 -23.13
N VAL A 41 -12.22 20.53 -23.34
CA VAL A 41 -12.28 21.53 -22.27
C VAL A 41 -13.62 22.21 -22.34
N TYR A 42 -14.35 22.20 -21.24
CA TYR A 42 -15.68 22.81 -21.12
C TYR A 42 -15.85 23.54 -19.78
N LYS A 43 -16.77 24.49 -19.79
CA LYS A 43 -17.08 25.27 -18.60
C LYS A 43 -18.20 24.57 -17.82
N LEU A 44 -17.96 24.32 -16.55
CA LEU A 44 -18.97 23.78 -15.63
C LEU A 44 -19.96 24.90 -15.24
N SER A 45 -21.21 24.55 -15.04
CA SER A 45 -22.28 25.44 -14.61
C SER A 45 -22.12 25.82 -13.11
N GLY A 46 -22.74 26.95 -12.73
CA GLY A 46 -22.77 27.47 -11.37
C GLY A 46 -21.54 28.31 -10.98
N ARG A 47 -21.60 28.96 -9.79
CA ARG A 47 -20.48 29.74 -9.22
C ARG A 47 -19.39 28.81 -8.71
N ARG A 48 -18.28 28.67 -9.46
CA ARG A 48 -17.15 27.81 -9.11
C ARG A 48 -15.83 28.59 -9.18
N LYS A 49 -14.94 28.37 -8.22
CA LYS A 49 -13.59 28.95 -8.24
C LYS A 49 -12.77 28.40 -9.43
N ARG A 50 -13.02 27.15 -9.83
CA ARG A 50 -12.35 26.48 -10.95
C ARG A 50 -13.39 25.95 -11.94
N PRO A 51 -13.92 26.82 -12.83
CA PRO A 51 -15.04 26.46 -13.69
C PRO A 51 -14.65 25.66 -14.95
N TRP A 52 -13.36 25.61 -15.32
CA TRP A 52 -12.93 24.95 -16.55
C TRP A 52 -12.50 23.50 -16.28
N ALA A 53 -13.29 22.55 -16.77
CA ALA A 53 -12.97 21.14 -16.68
C ALA A 53 -12.21 20.70 -17.95
N ALA A 54 -11.12 19.94 -17.76
CA ALA A 54 -10.45 19.20 -18.82
C ALA A 54 -10.81 17.72 -18.71
N SER A 55 -11.22 17.09 -19.80
CA SER A 55 -11.53 15.67 -19.85
C SER A 55 -10.90 14.98 -21.05
N LYS A 56 -10.52 13.71 -20.89
CA LYS A 56 -10.02 12.83 -21.94
C LYS A 56 -10.58 11.43 -21.70
N ASN A 57 -11.03 10.74 -22.72
CA ASN A 57 -11.65 9.41 -22.63
C ASN A 57 -12.77 9.34 -21.57
N ARG A 58 -13.63 10.39 -21.51
CA ARG A 58 -14.70 10.55 -20.49
C ARG A 58 -14.21 10.75 -19.04
N VAL A 59 -12.90 10.73 -18.80
CA VAL A 59 -12.30 10.95 -17.47
C VAL A 59 -11.99 12.42 -17.28
N ILE A 60 -12.45 13.03 -16.17
CA ILE A 60 -12.12 14.41 -15.81
C ILE A 60 -10.70 14.41 -15.24
N ILE A 61 -9.77 15.08 -15.94
CA ILE A 61 -8.37 15.24 -15.55
C ILE A 61 -8.24 16.19 -14.37
N GLY A 62 -8.99 17.31 -14.44
CA GLY A 62 -8.99 18.33 -13.39
C GLY A 62 -9.89 19.49 -13.74
N CYS A 63 -10.09 20.40 -12.75
CA CYS A 63 -10.79 21.66 -12.91
C CYS A 63 -9.82 22.81 -12.68
N TYR A 64 -9.88 23.85 -13.53
CA TYR A 64 -8.92 24.94 -13.59
C TYR A 64 -9.63 26.30 -13.53
N GLU A 65 -8.93 27.34 -13.12
CA GLU A 65 -9.46 28.71 -13.08
C GLU A 65 -9.59 29.30 -14.48
N LYS A 66 -8.59 29.00 -15.34
CA LYS A 66 -8.53 29.50 -16.73
C LYS A 66 -8.64 28.35 -17.73
N LYS A 67 -9.24 28.66 -18.90
CA LYS A 67 -9.34 27.72 -20.03
C LYS A 67 -7.97 27.31 -20.56
N THR A 68 -7.00 28.23 -20.56
CA THR A 68 -5.61 27.98 -20.97
C THR A 68 -4.95 26.90 -20.16
N ASP A 69 -5.14 26.90 -18.83
CA ASP A 69 -4.54 25.93 -17.94
C ASP A 69 -5.14 24.52 -18.15
N ALA A 70 -6.45 24.49 -18.40
CA ALA A 70 -7.14 23.25 -18.76
C ALA A 70 -6.63 22.67 -20.08
N LEU A 71 -6.34 23.53 -21.07
CA LEU A 71 -5.77 23.11 -22.36
C LEU A 71 -4.33 22.59 -22.19
N ALA A 72 -3.48 23.31 -21.45
CA ALA A 72 -2.11 22.89 -21.16
C ALA A 72 -2.06 21.53 -20.42
N ALA A 73 -3.02 21.28 -19.52
CA ALA A 73 -3.14 19.99 -18.86
C ALA A 73 -3.48 18.85 -19.83
N LEU A 74 -4.32 19.10 -20.84
CA LEU A 74 -4.60 18.12 -21.89
C LEU A 74 -3.39 17.85 -22.79
N GLU A 75 -2.62 18.88 -23.13
CA GLU A 75 -1.41 18.74 -23.94
C GLU A 75 -0.36 17.86 -23.27
N LYS A 76 -0.17 18.01 -21.96
CA LYS A 76 0.74 17.15 -21.17
C LYS A 76 0.36 15.67 -21.20
N LEU A 77 -0.89 15.37 -21.52
CA LEU A 77 -1.44 14.00 -21.64
C LEU A 77 -1.62 13.58 -23.10
N SER A 78 -1.11 14.36 -24.04
CA SER A 78 -1.12 14.01 -25.45
C SER A 78 -0.36 12.69 -25.67
N GLY A 79 -0.97 11.76 -26.42
CA GLY A 79 -0.41 10.42 -26.66
C GLY A 79 -0.58 9.40 -25.50
N LYS A 80 -1.10 9.77 -24.33
CA LYS A 80 -1.37 8.82 -23.23
C LYS A 80 -2.83 8.38 -23.25
N SER A 81 -3.06 7.08 -23.11
CA SER A 81 -4.39 6.54 -22.76
C SER A 81 -4.69 6.85 -21.30
N LEU A 82 -5.93 7.19 -21.01
CA LEU A 82 -6.42 7.35 -19.62
C LEU A 82 -7.44 6.27 -19.36
N THR A 83 -7.21 5.47 -18.35
CA THR A 83 -8.15 4.46 -17.85
C THR A 83 -9.19 5.11 -16.92
N GLU A 84 -10.30 4.45 -16.68
CA GLU A 84 -11.30 4.87 -15.67
C GLU A 84 -10.66 4.96 -14.27
N ARG A 85 -9.65 4.17 -14.03
CA ARG A 85 -8.85 4.12 -12.78
C ARG A 85 -7.97 5.35 -12.54
N TYR A 86 -7.83 6.26 -13.52
CA TYR A 86 -6.95 7.44 -13.42
C TYR A 86 -7.21 8.34 -12.21
N ASN A 87 -8.42 8.36 -11.69
CA ASN A 87 -8.80 9.19 -10.55
C ASN A 87 -8.96 8.44 -9.24
N MET A 88 -8.57 7.18 -9.17
CA MET A 88 -8.65 6.38 -7.95
C MET A 88 -7.93 7.05 -6.77
N THR A 89 -8.57 7.00 -5.63
CA THR A 89 -8.01 7.43 -4.36
C THR A 89 -7.04 6.39 -3.80
N PHE A 90 -6.27 6.75 -2.77
CA PHE A 90 -5.39 5.80 -2.07
C PHE A 90 -6.18 4.60 -1.54
N LYS A 91 -7.36 4.86 -0.97
CA LYS A 91 -8.25 3.79 -0.47
C LYS A 91 -8.69 2.85 -1.59
N GLU A 92 -9.19 3.39 -2.70
CA GLU A 92 -9.65 2.57 -3.84
C GLU A 92 -8.51 1.73 -4.44
N VAL A 93 -7.30 2.28 -4.54
CA VAL A 93 -6.11 1.53 -4.96
C VAL A 93 -5.78 0.40 -3.99
N PHE A 94 -5.87 0.64 -2.67
CA PHE A 94 -5.66 -0.41 -1.68
C PHE A 94 -6.70 -1.52 -1.81
N GLU A 95 -7.98 -1.18 -1.95
CA GLU A 95 -9.07 -2.16 -2.07
C GLU A 95 -8.91 -3.06 -3.29
N GLU A 96 -8.49 -2.53 -4.45
CA GLU A 96 -8.25 -3.35 -5.64
C GLU A 96 -6.93 -4.15 -5.52
N TRP A 97 -5.84 -3.53 -5.04
CA TRP A 97 -4.55 -4.18 -4.86
C TRP A 97 -4.62 -5.38 -3.89
N LYS A 98 -5.33 -5.23 -2.77
CA LYS A 98 -5.43 -6.29 -1.77
C LYS A 98 -6.12 -7.55 -2.28
N VAL A 99 -7.09 -7.43 -3.20
CA VAL A 99 -7.80 -8.60 -3.77
C VAL A 99 -6.83 -9.56 -4.46
N GLU A 100 -5.82 -9.02 -5.15
CA GLU A 100 -4.79 -9.82 -5.81
C GLU A 100 -3.75 -10.32 -4.80
N HIS A 101 -3.21 -9.40 -4.00
CA HIS A 101 -2.07 -9.67 -3.13
C HIS A 101 -2.39 -10.61 -1.95
N TYR A 102 -3.59 -10.50 -1.37
CA TYR A 102 -3.97 -11.30 -0.19
C TYR A 102 -4.21 -12.78 -0.50
N ARG A 103 -4.32 -13.15 -1.77
CA ARG A 103 -4.39 -14.57 -2.21
C ARG A 103 -3.07 -15.32 -2.01
N GLU A 104 -1.97 -14.59 -1.97
CA GLU A 104 -0.62 -15.17 -1.93
C GLU A 104 0.00 -15.16 -0.53
N ILE A 105 -0.68 -14.57 0.46
CA ILE A 105 -0.15 -14.39 1.81
C ILE A 105 -1.07 -15.01 2.87
N GLY A 106 -0.48 -15.45 3.98
CA GLY A 106 -1.23 -15.98 5.12
C GLY A 106 -1.82 -14.87 6.02
N GLU A 107 -2.75 -15.24 6.92
CA GLU A 107 -3.49 -14.35 7.80
C GLU A 107 -2.63 -13.31 8.52
N LYS A 108 -1.49 -13.71 9.12
CA LYS A 108 -0.55 -12.78 9.78
C LYS A 108 0.04 -11.74 8.84
N GLY A 109 0.17 -12.08 7.55
CA GLY A 109 0.58 -11.16 6.51
C GLY A 109 -0.51 -10.13 6.23
N VAL A 110 -1.76 -10.60 6.08
CA VAL A 110 -2.94 -9.74 5.90
C VAL A 110 -3.05 -8.74 7.03
N GLU A 111 -3.07 -9.20 8.30
CA GLU A 111 -3.11 -8.31 9.47
C GLU A 111 -1.99 -7.26 9.46
N SER A 112 -0.79 -7.66 9.03
CA SER A 112 0.36 -6.74 8.97
C SER A 112 0.16 -5.64 7.93
N TYR A 113 -0.45 -5.96 6.79
CA TYR A 113 -0.75 -4.98 5.75
C TYR A 113 -1.95 -4.09 6.10
N ASP A 114 -2.97 -4.64 6.76
CA ASP A 114 -4.11 -3.85 7.23
C ASP A 114 -3.66 -2.81 8.27
N ARG A 115 -2.85 -3.20 9.26
CA ARG A 115 -2.25 -2.24 10.21
C ARG A 115 -1.36 -1.20 9.52
N ALA A 116 -0.63 -1.59 8.48
CA ALA A 116 0.18 -0.65 7.71
C ALA A 116 -0.71 0.32 6.91
N TYR A 117 -1.85 -0.14 6.40
CA TYR A 117 -2.83 0.70 5.70
C TYR A 117 -3.42 1.78 6.62
N ASP A 118 -3.78 1.43 7.86
CA ASP A 118 -4.32 2.37 8.85
C ASP A 118 -3.36 3.53 9.14
N VAL A 119 -2.05 3.28 9.11
CA VAL A 119 -1.02 4.33 9.26
C VAL A 119 -1.17 5.44 8.21
N PHE A 120 -1.65 5.10 7.01
CA PHE A 120 -1.81 6.04 5.90
C PHE A 120 -3.21 6.65 5.81
N GLU A 121 -4.03 6.56 6.87
CA GLU A 121 -5.37 7.16 6.94
C GLU A 121 -5.44 8.60 6.39
N PRO A 122 -4.47 9.51 6.68
CA PRO A 122 -4.52 10.88 6.16
C PRO A 122 -4.44 10.98 4.61
N LEU A 123 -4.02 9.90 3.93
CA LEU A 123 -3.93 9.85 2.48
C LEU A 123 -5.12 9.14 1.81
N HIS A 124 -5.99 8.46 2.55
CA HIS A 124 -7.05 7.59 2.02
C HIS A 124 -7.94 8.28 0.99
N GLY A 125 -8.34 9.54 1.23
CA GLY A 125 -9.20 10.31 0.33
C GLY A 125 -8.45 11.03 -0.80
N ARG A 126 -7.11 10.99 -0.84
CA ARG A 126 -6.33 11.68 -1.87
C ARG A 126 -6.21 10.83 -3.14
N LYS A 127 -6.22 11.49 -4.30
CA LYS A 127 -5.98 10.80 -5.58
C LYS A 127 -4.59 10.20 -5.60
N PHE A 128 -4.50 8.88 -5.82
CA PHE A 128 -3.23 8.14 -5.75
C PHE A 128 -2.16 8.74 -6.68
N ARG A 129 -2.53 9.06 -7.92
CA ARG A 129 -1.63 9.68 -8.91
C ARG A 129 -1.04 11.03 -8.49
N SER A 130 -1.65 11.72 -7.54
CA SER A 130 -1.15 13.02 -7.05
C SER A 130 -0.15 12.89 -5.91
N LEU A 131 -0.02 11.71 -5.30
CA LEU A 131 0.87 11.46 -4.18
C LEU A 131 2.35 11.50 -4.65
N ARG A 132 3.18 12.04 -3.81
CA ARG A 132 4.63 12.17 -4.04
C ARG A 132 5.38 11.61 -2.83
N THR A 133 6.69 11.43 -2.99
CA THR A 133 7.57 10.98 -1.89
C THR A 133 7.37 11.79 -0.62
N ALA A 134 7.22 13.11 -0.71
CA ALA A 134 7.00 13.98 0.44
C ALA A 134 5.70 13.67 1.20
N ASP A 135 4.63 13.30 0.48
CA ASP A 135 3.35 12.96 1.11
C ASP A 135 3.47 11.67 1.94
N PHE A 136 4.12 10.65 1.40
CA PHE A 136 4.38 9.40 2.11
C PHE A 136 5.35 9.61 3.27
N GLN A 137 6.42 10.39 3.05
CA GLN A 137 7.41 10.70 4.07
C GLN A 137 6.78 11.41 5.26
N ALA A 138 5.94 12.41 5.03
CA ALA A 138 5.26 13.16 6.10
C ALA A 138 4.38 12.27 7.01
N VAL A 139 3.83 11.17 6.48
CA VAL A 139 3.12 10.18 7.29
C VAL A 139 4.12 9.34 8.08
N LEU A 140 5.17 8.83 7.45
CA LEU A 140 6.16 7.97 8.10
C LEU A 140 7.03 8.69 9.13
N ASP A 141 7.25 10.00 8.98
CA ASP A 141 7.99 10.82 9.93
C ASP A 141 7.39 10.78 11.35
N ARG A 142 6.07 10.52 11.45
CA ARG A 142 5.38 10.34 12.74
C ARG A 142 5.74 9.04 13.46
N TYR A 143 6.42 8.11 12.77
CA TYR A 143 6.77 6.78 13.25
C TYR A 143 8.28 6.52 13.24
N MET A 144 9.10 7.58 13.11
CA MET A 144 10.56 7.44 13.06
C MET A 144 11.17 7.03 14.41
N ASP A 145 10.38 7.06 15.51
CA ASP A 145 10.71 6.50 16.82
C ASP A 145 10.60 4.97 16.89
N LYS A 146 9.89 4.36 15.93
CA LYS A 146 9.71 2.92 15.84
C LYS A 146 10.95 2.23 15.25
N SER A 147 11.03 0.91 15.42
CA SER A 147 12.11 0.12 14.84
C SER A 147 12.13 0.23 13.32
N HIS A 148 13.33 0.18 12.74
CA HIS A 148 13.52 0.13 11.29
C HIS A 148 12.61 -0.94 10.63
N SER A 149 12.51 -2.13 11.22
CA SER A 149 11.69 -3.22 10.69
C SER A 149 10.19 -2.88 10.67
N THR A 150 9.69 -2.14 11.66
CA THR A 150 8.30 -1.69 11.72
C THR A 150 8.00 -0.68 10.61
N VAL A 151 8.81 0.37 10.50
CA VAL A 151 8.60 1.42 9.47
C VAL A 151 8.82 0.86 8.06
N ASN A 152 9.74 -0.12 7.93
CA ASN A 152 9.96 -0.79 6.65
C ASN A 152 8.73 -1.58 6.17
N LYS A 153 7.92 -2.16 7.06
CA LYS A 153 6.65 -2.78 6.69
C LYS A 153 5.65 -1.77 6.11
N TYR A 154 5.58 -0.57 6.69
CA TYR A 154 4.76 0.52 6.16
C TYR A 154 5.23 0.94 4.76
N LYS A 155 6.55 1.10 4.58
CA LYS A 155 7.15 1.38 3.27
C LYS A 155 6.87 0.27 2.26
N GLN A 156 6.92 -1.01 2.67
CA GLN A 156 6.61 -2.14 1.81
C GLN A 156 5.20 -2.03 1.21
N LEU A 157 4.18 -1.76 2.04
CA LEU A 157 2.82 -1.56 1.58
C LEU A 157 2.75 -0.51 0.46
N ILE A 158 3.17 0.73 0.75
CA ILE A 158 3.06 1.83 -0.22
C ILE A 158 3.90 1.61 -1.47
N THR A 159 5.03 0.89 -1.35
CA THR A 159 5.89 0.55 -2.50
C THR A 159 5.20 -0.48 -3.40
N GLN A 160 4.59 -1.51 -2.83
CA GLN A 160 3.86 -2.54 -3.58
C GLN A 160 2.60 -1.96 -4.24
N MET A 161 1.78 -1.21 -3.49
CA MET A 161 0.62 -0.49 -4.03
C MET A 161 1.03 0.44 -5.19
N SER A 162 2.13 1.19 -5.02
CA SER A 162 2.61 2.09 -6.08
C SER A 162 3.12 1.33 -7.30
N THR A 163 3.76 0.17 -7.12
CA THR A 163 4.19 -0.69 -8.22
C THR A 163 2.99 -1.23 -8.99
N TRP A 164 1.97 -1.71 -8.28
CA TRP A 164 0.71 -2.15 -8.85
C TRP A 164 0.01 -0.99 -9.59
N ALA A 165 -0.07 0.19 -8.98
CA ALA A 165 -0.70 1.37 -9.59
C ALA A 165 0.02 1.86 -10.87
N VAL A 166 1.34 1.65 -10.98
CA VAL A 166 2.09 1.90 -12.22
C VAL A 166 1.74 0.85 -13.29
N ARG A 167 1.62 -0.42 -12.93
CA ARG A 167 1.20 -1.51 -13.82
C ARG A 167 -0.20 -1.26 -14.38
N GLU A 168 -1.12 -0.79 -13.53
CA GLU A 168 -2.51 -0.48 -13.90
C GLU A 168 -2.68 0.94 -14.51
N GLU A 169 -1.61 1.61 -14.87
CA GLU A 169 -1.59 2.93 -15.51
C GLU A 169 -2.30 4.05 -14.70
N ILE A 170 -2.48 3.87 -13.38
CA ILE A 170 -3.06 4.86 -12.48
C ILE A 170 -2.09 6.02 -12.25
N CYS A 171 -0.80 5.71 -12.14
CA CYS A 171 0.27 6.67 -12.02
C CYS A 171 1.47 6.29 -12.90
N THR A 172 2.38 7.24 -13.13
CA THR A 172 3.53 7.05 -14.03
C THR A 172 4.80 6.59 -13.30
N ASN A 173 4.89 6.82 -12.00
CA ASN A 173 6.11 6.56 -11.23
C ASN A 173 5.77 6.04 -9.82
N ASN A 174 6.61 5.16 -9.31
CA ASN A 174 6.57 4.72 -7.93
C ASN A 174 7.41 5.66 -7.05
N PHE A 175 6.75 6.69 -6.48
CA PHE A 175 7.39 7.66 -5.60
C PHE A 175 7.63 7.11 -4.18
N ALA A 176 6.95 6.03 -3.77
CA ALA A 176 7.10 5.44 -2.47
C ALA A 176 8.48 4.79 -2.23
N ARG A 177 9.16 4.36 -3.30
CA ARG A 177 10.50 3.75 -3.21
C ARG A 177 11.57 4.68 -2.62
N PHE A 178 11.40 5.99 -2.78
CA PHE A 178 12.37 7.00 -2.34
C PHE A 178 12.19 7.46 -0.90
N VAL A 179 11.22 6.90 -0.18
CA VAL A 179 10.97 7.21 1.23
C VAL A 179 12.15 6.73 2.09
N LYS A 180 12.58 7.58 3.02
CA LYS A 180 13.63 7.28 3.98
C LYS A 180 13.08 6.51 5.18
N LEU A 181 13.90 5.63 5.70
CA LEU A 181 13.61 4.83 6.89
C LEU A 181 14.49 5.29 8.06
N PRO A 182 14.09 4.99 9.32
CA PRO A 182 14.98 5.16 10.48
C PRO A 182 16.25 4.33 10.28
N GLU A 183 17.30 4.70 11.00
CA GLU A 183 18.55 3.96 10.97
C GLU A 183 18.35 2.51 11.44
N ASN A 184 18.95 1.57 10.74
CA ASN A 184 18.91 0.16 11.12
C ASN A 184 20.02 -0.17 12.12
N VAL A 185 19.81 0.21 13.37
CA VAL A 185 20.74 -0.14 14.45
C VAL A 185 20.58 -1.61 14.79
N LYS A 186 21.55 -2.43 14.40
CA LYS A 186 21.60 -3.84 14.81
C LYS A 186 21.95 -3.90 16.30
N LYS A 187 20.99 -4.29 17.13
CA LYS A 187 21.27 -4.64 18.53
C LYS A 187 21.85 -6.05 18.54
N GLU A 188 22.93 -6.24 19.28
CA GLU A 188 23.41 -7.58 19.60
C GLU A 188 22.32 -8.31 20.38
N LYS A 189 22.11 -9.56 20.00
CA LYS A 189 21.13 -10.40 20.71
C LYS A 189 21.81 -10.95 21.94
N GLU A 190 21.22 -10.68 23.08
CA GLU A 190 21.65 -11.29 24.34
C GLU A 190 21.29 -12.77 24.31
N ILE A 191 22.19 -13.59 24.82
CA ILE A 191 22.00 -15.03 25.03
C ILE A 191 21.94 -15.32 26.54
N PHE A 192 21.18 -16.33 26.91
CA PHE A 192 21.13 -16.76 28.32
C PHE A 192 22.51 -17.16 28.83
N THR A 193 22.89 -16.58 29.93
CA THR A 193 24.10 -16.95 30.67
C THR A 193 23.85 -18.24 31.45
N ALA A 194 24.93 -18.97 31.82
CA ALA A 194 24.82 -20.16 32.64
C ALA A 194 24.16 -19.88 34.01
N ALA A 195 24.34 -18.69 34.57
CA ALA A 195 23.70 -18.29 35.83
C ALA A 195 22.18 -18.10 35.66
N GLU A 196 21.71 -17.54 34.53
CA GLU A 196 20.30 -17.38 34.24
C GLU A 196 19.61 -18.73 33.96
N ILE A 197 20.28 -19.64 33.24
CA ILE A 197 19.80 -21.00 33.05
C ILE A 197 19.61 -21.71 34.40
N LYS A 198 20.57 -21.61 35.34
CA LYS A 198 20.43 -22.17 36.67
C LYS A 198 19.27 -21.54 37.47
N LYS A 199 18.95 -20.27 37.24
CA LYS A 199 17.78 -19.63 37.86
C LYS A 199 16.49 -20.21 37.32
N LEU A 200 16.39 -20.43 36.00
CA LEU A 200 15.23 -21.05 35.37
C LEU A 200 15.03 -22.51 35.86
N GLU A 201 16.11 -23.27 36.02
CA GLU A 201 16.06 -24.62 36.60
C GLU A 201 15.53 -24.63 38.04
N LYS A 202 15.90 -23.65 38.86
CA LYS A 202 15.43 -23.50 40.24
C LYS A 202 13.97 -23.01 40.34
N ASP A 203 13.53 -22.18 39.39
CA ASP A 203 12.18 -21.64 39.37
C ASP A 203 11.14 -22.77 39.27
N GLY A 204 11.37 -23.76 38.43
CA GLY A 204 10.54 -24.95 38.30
C GLY A 204 9.13 -24.71 37.79
N SER A 205 8.77 -23.47 37.47
CA SER A 205 7.47 -23.15 36.86
C SER A 205 7.33 -23.76 35.45
N ASP A 206 6.10 -23.93 34.99
CA ASP A 206 5.87 -24.44 33.65
C ASP A 206 6.42 -23.48 32.58
N ALA A 207 6.35 -22.17 32.82
CA ALA A 207 6.97 -21.19 31.93
C ALA A 207 8.51 -21.36 31.86
N ALA A 208 9.19 -21.54 33.00
CA ALA A 208 10.63 -21.79 33.03
C ALA A 208 10.99 -23.10 32.30
N LYS A 209 10.22 -24.18 32.52
CA LYS A 209 10.41 -25.45 31.78
C LYS A 209 10.25 -25.28 30.26
N ILE A 210 9.26 -24.52 29.80
CA ILE A 210 9.06 -24.23 28.35
C ILE A 210 10.29 -23.49 27.79
N VAL A 211 10.83 -22.51 28.50
CA VAL A 211 12.07 -21.81 28.07
C VAL A 211 13.24 -22.80 27.97
N LEU A 212 13.40 -23.68 28.96
CA LEU A 212 14.45 -24.69 28.97
C LEU A 212 14.31 -25.71 27.85
N MET A 213 13.07 -26.09 27.48
CA MET A 213 12.80 -26.92 26.28
C MET A 213 13.23 -26.21 24.99
N LEU A 214 12.95 -24.91 24.86
CA LEU A 214 13.40 -24.12 23.70
C LEU A 214 14.92 -24.02 23.63
N LEU A 215 15.59 -23.85 24.75
CA LEU A 215 17.06 -23.83 24.84
C LEU A 215 17.69 -25.20 24.49
N ALA A 216 17.03 -26.30 24.89
CA ALA A 216 17.50 -27.66 24.61
C ALA A 216 17.33 -28.09 23.16
N THR A 217 16.45 -27.47 22.39
CA THR A 217 16.11 -27.90 21.02
C THR A 217 16.40 -26.84 19.96
N GLY A 218 16.48 -25.55 20.31
CA GLY A 218 16.56 -24.46 19.36
C GLY A 218 15.30 -24.30 18.50
N MET A 219 14.18 -24.86 18.92
CA MET A 219 12.90 -24.69 18.25
C MET A 219 12.40 -23.24 18.32
N ARG A 220 11.57 -22.84 17.35
CA ARG A 220 10.82 -21.60 17.50
C ARG A 220 9.67 -21.81 18.49
N ILE A 221 9.34 -20.78 19.24
CA ILE A 221 8.26 -20.87 20.24
C ILE A 221 6.94 -21.34 19.62
N GLY A 222 6.58 -20.86 18.43
CA GLY A 222 5.38 -21.30 17.72
C GLY A 222 5.41 -22.78 17.32
N GLU A 223 6.59 -23.31 16.95
CA GLU A 223 6.76 -24.73 16.63
C GLU A 223 6.56 -25.61 17.85
N LEU A 224 7.05 -25.19 19.02
CA LEU A 224 6.86 -25.92 20.26
C LEU A 224 5.40 -25.92 20.72
N PHE A 225 4.69 -24.78 20.62
CA PHE A 225 3.30 -24.68 21.03
C PHE A 225 2.34 -25.41 20.07
N SER A 226 2.72 -25.60 18.81
CA SER A 226 1.95 -26.37 17.84
C SER A 226 2.41 -27.83 17.70
N LEU A 227 3.35 -28.28 18.56
CA LEU A 227 3.92 -29.63 18.45
C LEU A 227 2.90 -30.71 18.81
N PRO A 228 2.50 -31.58 17.86
CA PRO A 228 1.63 -32.70 18.16
C PRO A 228 2.32 -33.69 19.10
N LEU A 229 1.60 -34.24 20.09
CA LEU A 229 2.14 -35.23 21.02
C LEU A 229 2.70 -36.47 20.31
N LYS A 230 2.10 -36.88 19.18
CA LYS A 230 2.56 -38.02 18.36
C LYS A 230 3.94 -37.80 17.74
N ASP A 231 4.35 -36.55 17.58
CA ASP A 231 5.65 -36.17 16.96
C ASP A 231 6.77 -35.97 18.00
N TYR A 232 6.48 -36.25 19.28
CA TYR A 232 7.46 -36.35 20.36
C TYR A 232 7.99 -37.78 20.50
N HIS A 233 9.29 -37.95 20.35
CA HIS A 233 10.01 -39.24 20.45
C HIS A 233 11.18 -39.08 21.42
N LYS A 234 10.99 -39.31 22.69
CA LYS A 234 11.97 -39.21 23.80
C LYS A 234 13.32 -38.49 23.53
N ASP A 235 14.01 -38.83 22.43
CA ASP A 235 15.30 -38.27 22.04
C ASP A 235 15.25 -37.15 21.01
N TYR A 236 14.12 -37.01 20.30
CA TYR A 236 13.91 -36.01 19.27
C TYR A 236 12.43 -35.69 19.12
N VAL A 237 12.16 -34.60 18.43
CA VAL A 237 10.82 -34.23 17.96
C VAL A 237 10.84 -34.05 16.46
N VAL A 238 9.70 -34.29 15.82
CA VAL A 238 9.48 -33.99 14.40
C VAL A 238 8.71 -32.68 14.34
N GLY A 239 9.29 -31.64 13.75
CA GLY A 239 8.71 -30.31 13.74
C GLY A 239 9.10 -29.47 12.55
N GLY A 240 8.60 -28.24 12.51
CA GLY A 240 8.90 -27.25 11.46
C GLY A 240 7.75 -27.07 10.48
N GLU A 241 6.98 -25.98 10.64
CA GLU A 241 5.85 -25.66 9.75
C GLU A 241 6.09 -24.45 8.85
N LYS A 242 7.06 -23.59 9.22
CA LYS A 242 7.15 -22.24 8.66
C LYS A 242 7.75 -22.15 7.25
N THR A 243 8.55 -23.10 6.83
CA THR A 243 9.21 -23.12 5.51
C THR A 243 9.20 -24.53 4.94
N GLU A 244 9.09 -24.67 3.62
CA GLU A 244 9.16 -25.98 2.97
C GLU A 244 10.40 -26.79 3.38
N ALA A 245 11.58 -26.17 3.43
CA ALA A 245 12.82 -26.78 3.87
C ALA A 245 12.86 -27.14 5.35
N GLY A 246 11.95 -26.59 6.15
CA GLY A 246 11.85 -26.85 7.59
C GLY A 246 10.77 -27.86 7.97
N LYS A 247 9.90 -28.25 7.06
CA LYS A 247 8.81 -29.18 7.32
C LYS A 247 9.35 -30.56 7.70
N ASN A 248 8.76 -31.15 8.73
CA ASN A 248 9.05 -32.51 9.20
C ASN A 248 10.54 -32.75 9.52
N ARG A 249 11.27 -31.71 9.93
CA ARG A 249 12.66 -31.89 10.33
C ARG A 249 12.77 -32.62 11.67
N ILE A 250 13.74 -33.50 11.79
CA ILE A 250 14.08 -34.14 13.06
C ILE A 250 14.93 -33.16 13.89
N ILE A 251 14.45 -32.83 15.08
CA ILE A 251 15.10 -31.91 16.01
C ILE A 251 15.51 -32.71 17.24
N PRO A 252 16.80 -32.97 17.47
CA PRO A 252 17.28 -33.70 18.64
C PRO A 252 17.02 -32.91 19.93
N ILE A 253 16.62 -33.61 20.98
CA ILE A 253 16.47 -33.05 22.32
C ILE A 253 17.79 -33.30 23.08
N ARG A 254 18.42 -32.20 23.51
CA ARG A 254 19.62 -32.32 24.37
C ARG A 254 19.27 -33.02 25.71
N PRO A 255 20.20 -33.78 26.32
CA PRO A 255 19.92 -34.53 27.54
C PRO A 255 19.28 -33.70 28.66
N GLU A 256 19.70 -32.43 28.80
CA GLU A 256 19.21 -31.51 29.84
C GLU A 256 17.75 -31.15 29.68
N GLY A 257 17.20 -31.27 28.45
CA GLY A 257 15.83 -30.92 28.15
C GLY A 257 14.85 -32.09 28.28
N LYS A 258 15.30 -33.34 28.19
CA LYS A 258 14.44 -34.52 28.10
C LYS A 258 13.38 -34.61 29.22
N ALA A 259 13.79 -34.34 30.46
CA ALA A 259 12.89 -34.39 31.61
C ALA A 259 11.70 -33.40 31.48
N TYR A 260 11.93 -32.22 30.88
CA TYR A 260 10.88 -31.24 30.68
C TYR A 260 9.88 -31.65 29.59
N PHE A 261 10.34 -32.26 28.50
CA PHE A 261 9.50 -32.82 27.48
C PHE A 261 8.63 -33.95 28.02
N GLU A 262 9.25 -34.86 28.82
CA GLU A 262 8.52 -35.97 29.43
C GLU A 262 7.46 -35.48 30.44
N TYR A 263 7.77 -34.46 31.23
CA TYR A 263 6.82 -33.84 32.16
C TYR A 263 5.56 -33.32 31.43
N PHE A 264 5.72 -32.62 30.32
CA PHE A 264 4.56 -32.14 29.55
C PHE A 264 3.84 -33.27 28.79
N ALA A 265 4.57 -34.24 28.28
CA ALA A 265 3.99 -35.39 27.60
C ALA A 265 3.07 -36.20 28.54
N GLN A 266 3.43 -36.34 29.82
CA GLN A 266 2.61 -37.01 30.84
C GLN A 266 1.38 -36.22 31.24
N LYS A 267 1.41 -34.89 31.13
CA LYS A 267 0.31 -33.97 31.42
C LYS A 267 -0.60 -33.70 30.22
N ALA A 268 -0.18 -34.10 29.03
CA ALA A 268 -0.89 -33.76 27.81
C ALA A 268 -2.29 -34.40 27.78
N GLU A 269 -3.33 -33.57 27.80
CA GLU A 269 -4.72 -33.94 27.59
C GLU A 269 -5.11 -33.46 26.19
N GLY A 270 -4.94 -34.32 25.18
CA GLY A 270 -5.31 -33.96 23.80
C GLY A 270 -4.18 -34.17 22.79
N GLY A 271 -4.29 -33.55 21.65
CA GLY A 271 -3.39 -33.82 20.51
C GLY A 271 -2.05 -33.10 20.53
N LEU A 272 -1.84 -32.10 21.41
CA LEU A 272 -0.62 -31.28 21.50
C LEU A 272 0.21 -31.61 22.74
N LEU A 273 1.54 -31.48 22.63
CA LEU A 273 2.47 -31.69 23.75
C LEU A 273 2.20 -30.69 24.89
N LEU A 274 1.95 -29.42 24.55
CA LEU A 274 1.66 -28.35 25.50
C LEU A 274 0.14 -28.08 25.56
N SER A 275 -0.68 -29.10 25.85
CA SER A 275 -2.12 -28.97 26.03
C SER A 275 -2.45 -27.98 27.15
N GLY A 276 -3.49 -27.15 26.96
CA GLY A 276 -3.89 -26.10 27.91
C GLY A 276 -3.12 -24.78 27.78
N TYR A 277 -2.13 -24.72 26.90
CA TYR A 277 -1.39 -23.50 26.58
C TYR A 277 -1.71 -22.98 25.17
N GLU A 278 -2.71 -23.60 24.48
CA GLU A 278 -3.15 -23.20 23.15
C GLU A 278 -3.73 -21.78 23.20
N GLY A 279 -3.28 -20.94 22.29
CA GLY A 279 -3.78 -19.56 22.17
C GLY A 279 -3.26 -18.58 23.22
N GLN A 280 -2.37 -18.96 24.11
CA GLN A 280 -1.67 -17.99 24.93
C GLN A 280 -0.78 -17.12 24.03
N LYS A 281 -1.21 -15.87 23.83
CA LYS A 281 -0.32 -14.86 23.26
C LYS A 281 0.80 -14.68 24.27
N VAL A 282 1.99 -15.15 23.92
CA VAL A 282 3.19 -14.78 24.65
C VAL A 282 3.36 -13.28 24.44
N ALA A 283 3.09 -12.51 25.50
CA ALA A 283 3.19 -11.07 25.52
C ALA A 283 4.65 -10.62 25.33
#